data_78d94c27fc559db55bbd8c23eb87445d
#
_entry.id   78d94c27fc559db55bbd8c23eb87445d
#
_cell.length_a   1.000
_cell.length_b   1.000
_cell.length_c   1.000
_cell.angle_alpha   90.00
_cell.angle_beta   90.00
_cell.angle_gamma   90.00
#
_symmetry.space_group_name_H-M   'P 1'
#
loop_
_entity.id
_entity.type
_entity.pdbx_description
1 polymer ?
#
loop_
_entity_poly.entity_id
_entity_poly.type
_entity_poly.pdbx_seq_one_letter_code
_entity_poly.pdbx_strand_id
1 'polypeptide(L)'
;QVKLLRVLQQQTFRRVGGTHEISVNVRIIAATNQPLRDLVAAGTFRLDLLYRLAVVPIHLPPLSERQEDLAPLGRYFLELLSRKYGISPVPTLSPEALAAAQKHHWLGNVREWRNVLARAVLSGQNPIRELDSALNGLATPTLSGVPSMLSSTQEISWSPNTPDARRESHP
;
A
#
# COMPACT_ATOMS: atom_id res chain seq x y z
N GLN A 1 -22.61 -1.98 5.62
CA GLN A 1 -22.42 -3.44 5.43
C GLN A 1 -23.61 -4.06 4.70
N VAL A 2 -24.87 -3.74 5.07
CA VAL A 2 -26.09 -4.32 4.46
C VAL A 2 -26.16 -4.06 2.95
N LYS A 3 -25.82 -2.85 2.48
CA LYS A 3 -25.80 -2.53 1.04
C LYS A 3 -24.75 -3.36 0.28
N LEU A 4 -23.57 -3.53 0.89
CA LEU A 4 -22.51 -4.34 0.31
C LEU A 4 -22.93 -5.82 0.22
N LEU A 5 -23.53 -6.35 1.28
CA LEU A 5 -24.04 -7.72 1.29
C LEU A 5 -25.05 -7.97 0.15
N ARG A 6 -25.97 -7.02 -0.09
CA ARG A 6 -26.92 -7.11 -1.21
C ARG A 6 -26.21 -7.16 -2.57
N VAL A 7 -25.21 -6.29 -2.78
CA VAL A 7 -24.42 -6.31 -4.03
C VAL A 7 -23.71 -7.66 -4.22
N LEU A 8 -23.11 -8.19 -3.15
CA LEU A 8 -22.45 -9.50 -3.18
C LEU A 8 -23.38 -10.67 -3.48
N GLN A 9 -24.65 -10.55 -3.07
CA GLN A 9 -25.66 -11.62 -3.26
C GLN A 9 -26.37 -11.51 -4.61
N GLN A 10 -26.79 -10.30 -4.98
CA GLN A 10 -27.67 -10.07 -6.12
C GLN A 10 -26.93 -9.62 -7.38
N GLN A 11 -25.64 -9.26 -7.26
CA GLN A 11 -24.85 -8.68 -8.35
C GLN A 11 -25.51 -7.46 -9.00
N THR A 12 -26.31 -6.73 -8.21
CA THR A 12 -26.98 -5.50 -8.64
C THR A 12 -26.73 -4.38 -7.63
N PHE A 13 -26.65 -3.16 -8.12
CA PHE A 13 -26.62 -1.97 -7.26
C PHE A 13 -27.38 -0.82 -7.88
N ARG A 14 -27.71 0.19 -7.06
CA ARG A 14 -28.30 1.45 -7.51
C ARG A 14 -27.32 2.61 -7.28
N ARG A 15 -27.25 3.52 -8.22
CA ARG A 15 -26.50 4.77 -8.04
C ARG A 15 -27.11 5.58 -6.89
N VAL A 16 -26.29 6.39 -6.23
CA VAL A 16 -26.77 7.30 -5.20
C VAL A 16 -27.73 8.31 -5.85
N GLY A 17 -28.98 8.39 -5.32
CA GLY A 17 -30.04 9.21 -5.90
C GLY A 17 -30.75 8.60 -7.12
N GLY A 18 -30.30 7.46 -7.62
CA GLY A 18 -30.92 6.78 -8.76
C GLY A 18 -31.94 5.72 -8.35
N THR A 19 -32.95 5.49 -9.20
CA THR A 19 -33.97 4.45 -9.01
C THR A 19 -33.69 3.16 -9.78
N HIS A 20 -32.85 3.20 -10.82
CA HIS A 20 -32.57 2.07 -11.67
C HIS A 20 -31.56 1.11 -11.06
N GLU A 21 -31.85 -0.20 -11.15
CA GLU A 21 -30.92 -1.26 -10.79
C GLU A 21 -29.93 -1.53 -11.94
N ILE A 22 -28.66 -1.63 -11.60
CA ILE A 22 -27.59 -1.93 -12.55
C ILE A 22 -27.06 -3.30 -12.19
N SER A 23 -27.18 -4.25 -13.11
CA SER A 23 -26.58 -5.57 -12.97
C SER A 23 -25.10 -5.52 -13.33
N VAL A 24 -24.27 -6.22 -12.55
CA VAL A 24 -22.82 -6.28 -12.73
C VAL A 24 -22.32 -7.72 -12.57
N ASN A 25 -21.38 -8.10 -13.40
CA ASN A 25 -20.61 -9.32 -13.21
C ASN A 25 -19.18 -8.95 -12.87
N VAL A 26 -18.84 -8.97 -11.57
CA VAL A 26 -17.56 -8.50 -11.04
C VAL A 26 -16.92 -9.55 -10.16
N ARG A 27 -15.59 -9.65 -10.22
CA ARG A 27 -14.79 -10.37 -9.24
C ARG A 27 -14.47 -9.43 -8.08
N ILE A 28 -14.75 -9.85 -6.87
CA ILE A 28 -14.50 -9.06 -5.66
C ILE A 28 -13.26 -9.61 -4.97
N ILE A 29 -12.33 -8.68 -4.66
CA ILE A 29 -11.14 -8.93 -3.85
C ILE A 29 -11.22 -7.97 -2.68
N ALA A 30 -11.24 -8.50 -1.47
CA ALA A 30 -11.24 -7.72 -0.24
C ALA A 30 -9.92 -7.92 0.50
N ALA A 31 -9.40 -6.86 1.11
CA ALA A 31 -8.22 -6.91 1.96
C ALA A 31 -8.47 -6.15 3.26
N THR A 32 -7.96 -6.66 4.35
CA THR A 32 -8.04 -6.03 5.67
C THR A 32 -6.84 -6.43 6.52
N ASN A 33 -6.45 -5.57 7.43
CA ASN A 33 -5.52 -5.85 8.51
C ASN A 33 -6.25 -6.03 9.87
N GLN A 34 -7.58 -6.01 9.88
CA GLN A 34 -8.38 -6.14 11.09
C GLN A 34 -8.73 -7.61 11.35
N PRO A 35 -8.75 -8.06 12.60
CA PRO A 35 -9.20 -9.39 12.99
C PRO A 35 -10.72 -9.48 12.86
N LEU A 36 -11.22 -9.79 11.66
CA LEU A 36 -12.67 -9.75 11.36
C LEU A 36 -13.51 -10.64 12.28
N ARG A 37 -12.96 -11.75 12.78
CA ARG A 37 -13.67 -12.63 13.75
C ARG A 37 -13.94 -11.92 15.07
N ASP A 38 -12.98 -11.14 15.57
CA ASP A 38 -13.12 -10.36 16.79
C ASP A 38 -14.13 -9.23 16.62
N LEU A 39 -14.13 -8.59 15.43
CA LEU A 39 -15.12 -7.57 15.09
C LEU A 39 -16.55 -8.16 14.99
N VAL A 40 -16.69 -9.40 14.54
CA VAL A 40 -17.98 -10.11 14.56
C VAL A 40 -18.40 -10.39 15.99
N ALA A 41 -17.50 -10.89 16.83
CA ALA A 41 -17.78 -11.14 18.25
C ALA A 41 -18.18 -9.86 18.99
N ALA A 42 -17.55 -8.72 18.65
CA ALA A 42 -17.90 -7.40 19.17
C ALA A 42 -19.17 -6.78 18.54
N GLY A 43 -19.82 -7.46 17.59
CA GLY A 43 -21.05 -6.97 16.93
C GLY A 43 -20.84 -5.79 15.95
N THR A 44 -19.59 -5.41 15.67
CA THR A 44 -19.24 -4.27 14.78
C THR A 44 -19.11 -4.69 13.31
N PHE A 45 -18.94 -5.99 13.05
CA PHE A 45 -18.93 -6.57 11.71
C PHE A 45 -19.96 -7.71 11.60
N ARG A 46 -20.69 -7.77 10.50
CA ARG A 46 -21.74 -8.77 10.31
C ARG A 46 -21.15 -10.11 9.91
N LEU A 47 -21.63 -11.18 10.54
CA LEU A 47 -21.21 -12.55 10.28
C LEU A 47 -21.56 -13.02 8.86
N ASP A 48 -22.74 -12.63 8.35
CA ASP A 48 -23.19 -12.99 7.00
C ASP A 48 -22.31 -12.35 5.91
N LEU A 49 -21.87 -11.12 6.12
CA LEU A 49 -20.93 -10.44 5.24
C LEU A 49 -19.54 -11.10 5.28
N LEU A 50 -19.07 -11.49 6.47
CA LEU A 50 -17.80 -12.21 6.61
C LEU A 50 -17.79 -13.49 5.77
N TYR A 51 -18.80 -14.34 5.89
CA TYR A 51 -18.88 -15.58 5.12
C TYR A 51 -18.97 -15.35 3.60
N ARG A 52 -19.56 -14.24 3.18
CA ARG A 52 -19.66 -13.91 1.77
C ARG A 52 -18.36 -13.39 1.18
N LEU A 53 -17.54 -12.71 1.98
CA LEU A 53 -16.21 -12.21 1.57
C LEU A 53 -15.12 -13.27 1.69
N ALA A 54 -15.16 -14.07 2.75
CA ALA A 54 -14.09 -15.03 3.10
C ALA A 54 -14.28 -16.42 2.45
N VAL A 55 -14.74 -16.47 1.20
CA VAL A 55 -14.89 -17.74 0.45
C VAL A 55 -13.52 -18.39 0.20
N VAL A 56 -12.53 -17.59 -0.16
CA VAL A 56 -11.14 -18.03 -0.33
C VAL A 56 -10.25 -17.09 0.47
N PRO A 57 -10.02 -17.38 1.76
CA PRO A 57 -9.15 -16.55 2.59
C PRO A 57 -7.67 -16.79 2.22
N ILE A 58 -6.94 -15.72 2.02
CA ILE A 58 -5.48 -15.73 1.83
C ILE A 58 -4.87 -15.00 3.01
N HIS A 59 -4.10 -15.71 3.81
CA HIS A 59 -3.35 -15.13 4.92
C HIS A 59 -1.96 -14.72 4.43
N LEU A 60 -1.62 -13.43 4.61
CA LEU A 60 -0.28 -12.92 4.34
C LEU A 60 0.47 -12.78 5.67
N PRO A 61 1.48 -13.63 5.94
CA PRO A 61 2.24 -13.51 7.18
C PRO A 61 3.03 -12.20 7.21
N PRO A 62 3.37 -11.68 8.40
CA PRO A 62 4.24 -10.52 8.54
C PRO A 62 5.64 -10.80 8.00
N LEU A 63 6.39 -9.74 7.66
CA LEU A 63 7.73 -9.87 7.08
C LEU A 63 8.72 -10.59 8.00
N SER A 64 8.52 -10.50 9.32
CA SER A 64 9.30 -11.23 10.31
C SER A 64 9.21 -12.77 10.20
N GLU A 65 8.10 -13.28 9.65
CA GLU A 65 7.86 -14.71 9.45
C GLU A 65 8.28 -15.22 8.06
N ARG A 66 8.70 -14.30 7.17
CA ARG A 66 9.16 -14.60 5.80
C ARG A 66 10.45 -13.84 5.49
N GLN A 67 11.46 -14.08 6.29
CA GLN A 67 12.75 -13.39 6.22
C GLN A 67 13.49 -13.64 4.89
N GLU A 68 13.22 -14.74 4.21
CA GLU A 68 13.72 -15.06 2.87
C GLU A 68 13.30 -14.02 1.82
N ASP A 69 12.18 -13.31 2.03
CA ASP A 69 11.73 -12.27 1.13
C ASP A 69 12.51 -10.95 1.27
N LEU A 70 13.29 -10.77 2.34
CA LEU A 70 14.05 -9.53 2.56
C LEU A 70 15.04 -9.24 1.43
N ALA A 71 15.76 -10.25 0.97
CA ALA A 71 16.75 -10.08 -0.10
C ALA A 71 16.11 -9.74 -1.46
N PRO A 72 15.14 -10.51 -1.98
CA PRO A 72 14.48 -10.19 -3.25
C PRO A 72 13.70 -8.87 -3.19
N LEU A 73 12.99 -8.58 -2.10
CA LEU A 73 12.33 -7.28 -1.91
C LEU A 73 13.33 -6.14 -1.82
N GLY A 74 14.47 -6.36 -1.14
CA GLY A 74 15.55 -5.38 -1.05
C GLY A 74 16.07 -4.99 -2.41
N ARG A 75 16.40 -5.96 -3.25
CA ARG A 75 16.85 -5.74 -4.63
C ARG A 75 15.81 -4.96 -5.44
N TYR A 76 14.57 -5.39 -5.40
CA TYR A 76 13.48 -4.72 -6.10
C TYR A 76 13.33 -3.25 -5.68
N PHE A 77 13.35 -2.97 -4.37
CA PHE A 77 13.20 -1.60 -3.89
C PHE A 77 14.42 -0.73 -4.20
N LEU A 78 15.63 -1.28 -4.15
CA LEU A 78 16.83 -0.53 -4.52
C LEU A 78 16.80 -0.11 -5.99
N GLU A 79 16.38 -0.98 -6.89
CA GLU A 79 16.18 -0.63 -8.31
C GLU A 79 15.11 0.44 -8.47
N LEU A 80 13.95 0.29 -7.81
CA LEU A 80 12.85 1.24 -7.88
C LEU A 80 13.24 2.62 -7.34
N LEU A 81 13.93 2.66 -6.19
CA LEU A 81 14.38 3.89 -5.54
C LEU A 81 15.48 4.58 -6.35
N SER A 82 16.43 3.81 -6.89
CA SER A 82 17.50 4.35 -7.73
C SER A 82 16.95 5.00 -8.99
N ARG A 83 15.98 4.38 -9.66
CA ARG A 83 15.27 5.01 -10.80
C ARG A 83 14.56 6.28 -10.38
N LYS A 84 13.86 6.25 -9.23
CA LYS A 84 13.10 7.41 -8.73
C LYS A 84 14.00 8.61 -8.40
N TYR A 85 15.17 8.38 -7.83
CA TYR A 85 16.09 9.42 -7.37
C TYR A 85 17.27 9.68 -8.31
N GLY A 86 17.32 9.03 -9.48
CA GLY A 86 18.40 9.21 -10.45
C GLY A 86 19.76 8.71 -9.97
N ILE A 87 19.80 7.68 -9.11
CA ILE A 87 21.03 7.16 -8.51
C ILE A 87 21.60 6.06 -9.38
N SER A 88 22.86 6.20 -9.79
CA SER A 88 23.60 5.24 -10.59
C SER A 88 25.05 5.15 -10.09
N PRO A 89 25.62 3.95 -9.95
CA PRO A 89 24.99 2.65 -10.12
C PRO A 89 23.97 2.32 -9.02
N VAL A 90 23.07 1.34 -9.27
CA VAL A 90 22.10 0.86 -8.27
C VAL A 90 22.85 0.28 -7.06
N PRO A 91 22.62 0.78 -5.83
CA PRO A 91 23.27 0.26 -4.64
C PRO A 91 22.90 -1.21 -4.38
N THR A 92 23.81 -1.95 -3.77
CA THR A 92 23.59 -3.34 -3.37
C THR A 92 23.57 -3.49 -1.86
N LEU A 93 22.85 -4.49 -1.35
CA LEU A 93 22.91 -4.86 0.06
C LEU A 93 24.13 -5.73 0.33
N SER A 94 24.91 -5.37 1.36
CA SER A 94 25.98 -6.26 1.84
C SER A 94 25.38 -7.45 2.62
N PRO A 95 26.13 -8.56 2.76
CA PRO A 95 25.71 -9.68 3.59
C PRO A 95 25.44 -9.28 5.06
N GLU A 96 26.24 -8.35 5.59
CA GLU A 96 26.09 -7.84 6.96
C GLU A 96 24.79 -7.06 7.13
N ALA A 97 24.46 -6.20 6.16
CA ALA A 97 23.21 -5.45 6.16
C ALA A 97 22.00 -6.39 6.07
N LEU A 98 22.08 -7.44 5.26
CA LEU A 98 21.02 -8.43 5.17
C LEU A 98 20.88 -9.22 6.48
N ALA A 99 21.99 -9.61 7.12
CA ALA A 99 21.97 -10.29 8.41
C ALA A 99 21.39 -9.39 9.53
N ALA A 100 21.66 -8.09 9.50
CA ALA A 100 21.03 -7.13 10.41
C ALA A 100 19.51 -7.01 10.16
N ALA A 101 19.12 -6.96 8.89
CA ALA A 101 17.71 -6.92 8.50
C ALA A 101 16.93 -8.17 8.97
N GLN A 102 17.54 -9.35 8.93
CA GLN A 102 16.91 -10.60 9.40
C GLN A 102 16.65 -10.63 10.92
N LYS A 103 17.42 -9.88 11.70
CA LYS A 103 17.25 -9.77 13.16
C LYS A 103 16.17 -8.77 13.57
N HIS A 104 15.74 -7.90 12.68
CA HIS A 104 14.76 -6.86 12.96
C HIS A 104 13.32 -7.37 12.86
N HIS A 105 12.43 -6.89 13.74
CA HIS A 105 11.05 -7.39 13.85
C HIS A 105 10.09 -6.88 12.77
N TRP A 106 10.45 -5.85 12.04
CA TRP A 106 9.66 -5.27 10.93
C TRP A 106 8.19 -5.01 11.27
N LEU A 107 7.91 -4.27 12.35
CA LEU A 107 6.54 -3.94 12.76
C LEU A 107 5.74 -3.23 11.66
N GLY A 108 6.39 -2.39 10.86
CA GLY A 108 5.82 -1.76 9.67
C GLY A 108 5.90 -2.61 8.40
N ASN A 109 6.35 -3.88 8.53
CA ASN A 109 6.44 -4.85 7.44
C ASN A 109 7.19 -4.31 6.22
N VAL A 110 6.69 -4.60 5.02
CA VAL A 110 7.29 -4.19 3.72
C VAL A 110 7.41 -2.66 3.59
N ARG A 111 6.51 -1.89 4.22
CA ARG A 111 6.60 -0.41 4.19
C ARG A 111 7.81 0.09 4.99
N GLU A 112 8.05 -0.49 6.13
CA GLU A 112 9.21 -0.15 6.97
C GLU A 112 10.51 -0.52 6.25
N TRP A 113 10.60 -1.74 5.71
CA TRP A 113 11.75 -2.20 4.92
C TRP A 113 12.07 -1.24 3.76
N ARG A 114 11.08 -0.89 2.96
CA ARG A 114 11.23 0.08 1.86
C ARG A 114 11.73 1.45 2.36
N ASN A 115 11.21 1.94 3.50
CA ASN A 115 11.61 3.24 4.07
C ASN A 115 13.05 3.23 4.59
N VAL A 116 13.49 2.12 5.20
CA VAL A 116 14.88 1.93 5.62
C VAL A 116 15.81 1.96 4.40
N LEU A 117 15.48 1.23 3.36
CA LEU A 117 16.27 1.25 2.12
C LEU A 117 16.28 2.62 1.44
N ALA A 118 15.18 3.35 1.45
CA ALA A 118 15.13 4.70 0.90
C ALA A 118 16.10 5.64 1.63
N ARG A 119 16.17 5.56 2.96
CA ARG A 119 17.15 6.34 3.75
C ARG A 119 18.57 5.95 3.43
N ALA A 120 18.87 4.66 3.37
CA ALA A 120 20.21 4.16 3.05
C ALA A 120 20.66 4.58 1.64
N VAL A 121 19.76 4.56 0.66
CA VAL A 121 20.03 5.03 -0.72
C VAL A 121 20.31 6.54 -0.72
N LEU A 122 19.52 7.32 -0.02
CA LEU A 122 19.69 8.79 0.05
C LEU A 122 20.93 9.21 0.86
N SER A 123 21.43 8.38 1.77
CA SER A 123 22.72 8.61 2.47
C SER A 123 23.95 8.36 1.60
N GLY A 124 23.77 7.85 0.37
CA GLY A 124 24.86 7.63 -0.58
C GLY A 124 25.70 6.37 -0.32
N GLN A 125 25.23 5.47 0.55
CA GLN A 125 25.93 4.19 0.79
C GLN A 125 25.87 3.27 -0.43
N ASN A 126 27.02 2.82 -0.92
CA ASN A 126 27.11 1.79 -1.95
C ASN A 126 28.42 0.99 -1.81
N PRO A 127 28.41 -0.30 -1.42
CA PRO A 127 27.23 -1.07 -1.00
C PRO A 127 26.63 -0.58 0.34
N ILE A 128 25.34 -0.84 0.54
CA ILE A 128 24.69 -0.56 1.82
C ILE A 128 25.20 -1.59 2.85
N ARG A 129 25.95 -1.10 3.84
CA ARG A 129 26.58 -1.96 4.86
C ARG A 129 25.90 -1.83 6.21
N GLU A 130 25.42 -0.64 6.55
CA GLU A 130 24.86 -0.33 7.85
C GLU A 130 23.39 0.09 7.69
N LEU A 131 22.50 -0.69 8.29
CA LEU A 131 21.08 -0.37 8.38
C LEU A 131 20.74 0.26 9.73
N ASP A 132 21.61 0.19 10.74
CA ASP A 132 21.32 0.63 12.11
C ASP A 132 21.00 2.11 12.18
N SER A 133 21.72 2.97 11.47
CA SER A 133 21.43 4.40 11.38
C SER A 133 20.08 4.66 10.68
N ALA A 134 19.71 3.84 9.70
CA ALA A 134 18.46 3.93 9.00
C ALA A 134 17.29 3.31 9.79
N LEU A 135 17.55 2.33 10.66
CA LEU A 135 16.57 1.75 11.59
C LEU A 135 16.30 2.68 12.76
N ASN A 136 17.33 3.28 13.35
CA ASN A 136 17.23 4.19 14.50
C ASN A 136 16.63 5.56 14.12
N GLY A 137 16.67 5.96 12.87
CA GLY A 137 16.08 7.22 12.37
C GLY A 137 14.54 7.25 12.36
N LEU A 138 13.86 6.26 12.90
CA LEU A 138 12.41 6.26 13.11
C LEU A 138 11.97 7.19 14.24
N ALA A 139 12.92 7.69 15.06
CA ALA A 139 12.58 8.51 16.24
C ALA A 139 12.43 10.02 15.96
N THR A 140 13.01 10.60 14.90
CA THR A 140 12.76 12.00 14.49
C THR A 140 13.29 12.26 13.07
N PRO A 141 12.51 12.83 12.13
CA PRO A 141 13.09 13.38 10.92
C PRO A 141 13.68 14.76 11.23
N THR A 142 14.94 14.84 11.63
CA THR A 142 15.71 16.08 11.50
C THR A 142 16.02 16.26 10.01
N LEU A 143 15.18 17.04 9.33
CA LEU A 143 15.39 17.52 7.97
C LEU A 143 16.53 18.55 7.91
N SER A 144 17.76 18.11 8.16
CA SER A 144 18.95 18.93 7.93
C SER A 144 19.65 18.39 6.69
N GLY A 145 19.30 18.91 5.50
CA GLY A 145 20.02 18.60 4.27
C GLY A 145 19.20 18.22 3.05
N VAL A 146 17.88 18.46 3.03
CA VAL A 146 17.10 18.32 1.80
C VAL A 146 17.19 19.63 1.03
N PRO A 147 17.71 19.65 -0.22
CA PRO A 147 17.61 20.84 -1.06
C PRO A 147 16.12 21.24 -1.20
N SER A 148 15.83 22.53 -1.14
CA SER A 148 14.49 23.12 -1.11
C SER A 148 13.68 22.95 -2.40
N MET A 149 13.71 21.78 -3.02
CA MET A 149 12.95 21.45 -4.23
C MET A 149 11.66 20.68 -3.98
N LEU A 150 11.22 20.51 -2.72
CA LEU A 150 9.96 19.80 -2.40
C LEU A 150 8.87 20.72 -1.86
N SER A 151 8.92 22.05 -2.17
CA SER A 151 7.83 22.98 -1.89
C SER A 151 7.02 23.30 -3.15
N SER A 152 6.58 22.28 -3.87
CA SER A 152 5.44 22.40 -4.78
C SER A 152 4.50 21.23 -4.49
N THR A 153 3.67 21.43 -3.49
CA THR A 153 2.42 20.68 -3.32
C THR A 153 1.55 21.05 -4.51
N GLN A 154 1.69 20.35 -5.65
CA GLN A 154 0.64 20.35 -6.65
C GLN A 154 -0.52 19.56 -6.05
N GLU A 155 -1.49 20.30 -5.54
CA GLU A 155 -2.83 19.77 -5.33
C GLU A 155 -3.32 19.25 -6.67
N ILE A 156 -3.39 17.91 -6.77
CA ILE A 156 -4.08 17.27 -7.89
C ILE A 156 -5.57 17.52 -7.64
N SER A 157 -6.08 18.64 -8.18
CA SER A 157 -7.50 18.89 -8.24
C SER A 157 -8.12 17.88 -9.21
N TRP A 158 -8.79 16.90 -8.65
CA TRP A 158 -9.62 15.99 -9.41
C TRP A 158 -10.90 16.73 -9.84
N SER A 159 -10.98 17.08 -11.13
CA SER A 159 -12.20 17.62 -11.73
C SER A 159 -12.99 16.47 -12.37
N PRO A 160 -14.22 16.19 -11.93
CA PRO A 160 -15.05 15.23 -12.63
C PRO A 160 -15.40 15.78 -14.02
N ASN A 161 -15.06 15.01 -15.04
CA ASN A 161 -15.40 15.30 -16.43
C ASN A 161 -16.93 15.26 -16.58
N THR A 162 -17.55 16.43 -16.65
CA THR A 162 -18.98 16.60 -16.95
C THR A 162 -19.15 16.44 -18.45
N PRO A 163 -19.91 15.46 -18.95
CA PRO A 163 -20.20 15.38 -20.38
C PRO A 163 -21.05 16.58 -20.80
N ASP A 164 -20.56 17.23 -21.83
CA ASP A 164 -21.15 18.40 -22.51
C ASP A 164 -22.60 18.12 -22.95
N ALA A 165 -23.55 18.76 -22.30
CA ALA A 165 -24.96 18.76 -22.68
C ALA A 165 -25.20 19.84 -23.74
N ARG A 166 -24.65 19.67 -24.93
CA ARG A 166 -25.04 20.45 -26.11
C ARG A 166 -25.10 19.55 -27.32
N ARG A 167 -26.31 19.17 -27.68
CA ARG A 167 -26.89 19.05 -29.05
C ARG A 167 -28.17 18.25 -28.97
N GLU A 168 -29.25 19.02 -29.09
CA GLU A 168 -30.34 18.70 -30.03
C GLU A 168 -31.40 19.80 -29.88
N SER A 169 -31.24 20.80 -30.72
CA SER A 169 -32.31 21.68 -31.18
C SER A 169 -32.28 21.63 -32.68
N HIS A 170 -33.23 20.95 -33.31
CA HIS A 170 -33.72 21.23 -34.67
C HIS A 170 -34.86 20.27 -35.02
N PRO A 171 -35.72 20.70 -35.95
CA PRO A 171 -36.91 21.56 -35.77
C PRO A 171 -38.19 20.71 -35.69
#